data_cb5a4f9df4518ce620af073f212b2035
#
_entry.id   cb5a4f9df4518ce620af073f212b2035
#
_cell.length_a   1.000
_cell.length_b   1.000
_cell.length_c   1.000
_cell.angle_alpha   90.00
_cell.angle_beta   90.00
_cell.angle_gamma   90.00
#
_symmetry.space_group_name_H-M   'P 1'
#
loop_
_entity.id
_entity.type
_entity.pdbx_description
1 polymer ?
#
loop_
_entity_poly.entity_id
_entity_poly.type
_entity_poly.pdbx_seq_one_letter_code
_entity_poly.pdbx_strand_id
1 'polypeptide(L)'
;IGQTSLTLNRRGLSFAIASEITNLERCFLLEQMGELFNTHFYTTKPHSLSDHVISLGPVKYMEEMPCVFRYSKLNLNPTLKSIQSGIPLRALDIMGAKGVLLSNFQPELVEYFEDGQDLILYSSMEEAVEKAAYYLEHDDIREQIAQNGYEKIKEYFTYPDRIQKMLATI
;
A
#
# COMPACT_ATOMS: atom_id res chain seq x y z
N ILE A 1 43.20 11.56 -3.40
CA ILE A 1 42.15 10.52 -3.58
C ILE A 1 41.66 10.20 -2.19
N GLY A 2 40.59 10.90 -1.73
CA GLY A 2 39.97 10.68 -0.43
C GLY A 2 39.15 9.40 -0.45
N GLN A 3 39.54 8.39 0.33
CA GLN A 3 38.69 7.27 0.69
C GLN A 3 37.62 7.78 1.66
N THR A 4 36.41 8.01 1.17
CA THR A 4 35.23 8.14 2.04
C THR A 4 34.91 6.74 2.57
N SER A 5 35.35 6.44 3.78
CA SER A 5 34.90 5.28 4.52
C SER A 5 33.44 5.51 4.90
N LEU A 6 32.53 4.87 4.18
CA LEU A 6 31.13 4.72 4.61
C LEU A 6 31.14 3.90 5.91
N THR A 7 31.08 4.56 7.03
CA THR A 7 30.79 3.91 8.32
C THR A 7 29.30 3.55 8.32
N LEU A 8 28.99 2.37 7.79
CA LEU A 8 27.66 1.77 7.97
C LEU A 8 27.46 1.50 9.48
N ASN A 9 26.67 2.34 10.12
CA ASN A 9 26.27 2.06 11.48
C ASN A 9 25.23 0.91 11.47
N ARG A 10 25.09 0.19 12.57
CA ARG A 10 24.22 -0.99 12.71
C ARG A 10 22.78 -0.71 12.29
N ARG A 11 22.26 0.50 12.56
CA ARG A 11 20.90 0.94 12.17
C ARG A 11 20.76 1.13 10.66
N GLY A 12 21.76 1.75 10.02
CA GLY A 12 21.77 1.93 8.56
C GLY A 12 21.83 0.61 7.81
N LEU A 13 22.60 -0.37 8.31
CA LEU A 13 22.66 -1.71 7.73
C LEU A 13 21.31 -2.44 7.88
N SER A 14 20.70 -2.42 9.06
CA SER A 14 19.38 -3.04 9.29
C SER A 14 18.31 -2.42 8.38
N PHE A 15 18.31 -1.09 8.22
CA PHE A 15 17.39 -0.41 7.31
C PHE A 15 17.60 -0.83 5.85
N ALA A 16 18.86 -0.89 5.39
CA ALA A 16 19.18 -1.28 4.02
C ALA A 16 18.74 -2.74 3.75
N ILE A 17 19.00 -3.66 4.66
CA ILE A 17 18.58 -5.06 4.54
C ILE A 17 17.04 -5.16 4.53
N ALA A 18 16.35 -4.50 5.45
CA ALA A 18 14.88 -4.52 5.50
C ALA A 18 14.26 -3.92 4.23
N SER A 19 14.86 -2.88 3.68
CA SER A 19 14.42 -2.26 2.42
C SER A 19 14.60 -3.21 1.23
N GLU A 20 15.74 -3.92 1.16
CA GLU A 20 16.00 -4.87 0.09
C GLU A 20 15.07 -6.09 0.17
N ILE A 21 14.88 -6.65 1.37
CA ILE A 21 13.92 -7.75 1.58
C ILE A 21 12.52 -7.30 1.13
N THR A 22 12.06 -6.12 1.53
CA THR A 22 10.75 -5.63 1.11
C THR A 22 10.66 -5.44 -0.40
N ASN A 23 11.74 -4.98 -1.04
CA ASN A 23 11.76 -4.82 -2.49
C ASN A 23 11.64 -6.17 -3.21
N LEU A 24 12.36 -7.19 -2.76
CA LEU A 24 12.25 -8.55 -3.28
C LEU A 24 10.85 -9.14 -3.09
N GLU A 25 10.27 -8.98 -1.91
CA GLU A 25 8.90 -9.42 -1.61
C GLU A 25 7.85 -8.72 -2.49
N ARG A 26 8.02 -7.41 -2.71
CA ARG A 26 7.15 -6.65 -3.62
C ARG A 26 7.24 -7.13 -5.06
N CYS A 27 8.45 -7.35 -5.56
CA CYS A 27 8.64 -7.88 -6.91
C CYS A 27 8.01 -9.27 -7.03
N PHE A 28 8.27 -10.16 -6.08
CA PHE A 28 7.70 -11.50 -6.08
C PHE A 28 6.16 -11.48 -6.05
N LEU A 29 5.57 -10.67 -5.17
CA LEU A 29 4.12 -10.54 -5.10
C LEU A 29 3.51 -9.95 -6.37
N LEU A 30 4.17 -8.97 -6.99
CA LEU A 30 3.73 -8.40 -8.27
C LEU A 30 3.77 -9.44 -9.40
N GLU A 31 4.81 -10.28 -9.46
CA GLU A 31 4.90 -11.38 -10.42
C GLU A 31 3.76 -12.39 -10.24
N GLN A 32 3.52 -12.82 -9.01
CA GLN A 32 2.41 -13.74 -8.70
C GLN A 32 1.04 -13.13 -9.07
N MET A 33 0.83 -11.86 -8.77
CA MET A 33 -0.39 -11.16 -9.16
C MET A 33 -0.50 -11.00 -10.67
N GLY A 34 0.63 -10.74 -11.38
CA GLY A 34 0.67 -10.59 -12.82
C GLY A 34 0.37 -11.90 -13.56
N GLU A 35 0.84 -13.04 -13.05
CA GLU A 35 0.54 -14.36 -13.62
C GLU A 35 -0.95 -14.73 -13.57
N LEU A 36 -1.66 -14.26 -12.56
CA LEU A 36 -3.04 -14.67 -12.28
C LEU A 36 -4.07 -13.60 -12.64
N PHE A 37 -3.70 -12.33 -12.59
CA PHE A 37 -4.63 -11.21 -12.73
C PHE A 37 -4.07 -10.13 -13.66
N ASN A 38 -4.95 -9.30 -14.22
CA ASN A 38 -4.57 -8.12 -14.99
C ASN A 38 -3.96 -7.06 -14.05
N THR A 39 -2.64 -7.12 -13.88
CA THR A 39 -1.89 -6.33 -12.90
C THR A 39 -1.15 -5.18 -13.56
N HIS A 40 -1.44 -3.96 -13.14
CA HIS A 40 -0.80 -2.73 -13.60
C HIS A 40 0.18 -2.20 -12.56
N PHE A 41 1.37 -1.81 -13.02
CA PHE A 41 2.42 -1.24 -12.18
C PHE A 41 2.83 0.14 -12.65
N TYR A 42 2.58 1.16 -11.84
CA TYR A 42 2.91 2.56 -12.12
C TYR A 42 4.24 2.93 -11.45
N THR A 43 5.28 3.16 -12.25
CA THR A 43 6.62 3.45 -11.71
C THR A 43 7.43 4.35 -12.64
N THR A 44 8.36 5.11 -12.04
CA THR A 44 9.40 5.86 -12.75
C THR A 44 10.71 5.09 -12.85
N LYS A 45 10.86 4.01 -12.08
CA LYS A 45 12.13 3.28 -11.97
C LYS A 45 12.18 2.11 -12.95
N PRO A 46 13.34 1.85 -13.55
CA PRO A 46 13.54 0.59 -14.24
C PRO A 46 13.34 -0.59 -13.28
N HIS A 47 12.76 -1.66 -13.79
CA HIS A 47 12.54 -2.90 -13.05
C HIS A 47 12.71 -4.10 -13.96
N SER A 48 12.86 -5.28 -13.38
CA SER A 48 13.01 -6.55 -14.09
C SER A 48 11.79 -7.47 -13.90
N LEU A 49 10.60 -6.89 -13.78
CA LEU A 49 9.35 -7.66 -13.73
C LEU A 49 9.06 -8.27 -15.11
N SER A 50 8.41 -9.42 -15.12
CA SER A 50 8.01 -10.14 -16.32
C SER A 50 6.94 -9.37 -17.12
N ASP A 51 6.70 -9.80 -18.35
CA ASP A 51 5.66 -9.23 -19.23
C ASP A 51 4.23 -9.51 -18.73
N HIS A 52 4.07 -10.34 -17.71
CA HIS A 52 2.78 -10.55 -17.03
C HIS A 52 2.33 -9.34 -16.22
N VAL A 53 3.26 -8.49 -15.78
CA VAL A 53 2.96 -7.23 -15.10
C VAL A 53 3.00 -6.10 -16.12
N ILE A 54 1.85 -5.46 -16.35
CA ILE A 54 1.75 -4.35 -17.28
C ILE A 54 2.37 -3.11 -16.64
N SER A 55 3.59 -2.79 -17.07
CA SER A 55 4.30 -1.62 -16.58
C SER A 55 3.84 -0.37 -17.31
N LEU A 56 3.34 0.57 -16.55
CA LEU A 56 2.91 1.89 -17.00
C LEU A 56 3.85 2.96 -16.44
N GLY A 57 3.91 4.10 -17.12
CA GLY A 57 4.70 5.24 -16.65
C GLY A 57 4.17 5.84 -15.34
N PRO A 58 4.86 6.88 -14.84
CA PRO A 58 4.41 7.59 -13.65
C PRO A 58 3.08 8.30 -13.88
N VAL A 59 2.29 8.42 -12.83
CA VAL A 59 1.06 9.20 -12.81
C VAL A 59 1.24 10.44 -11.93
N LYS A 60 0.57 11.53 -12.27
CA LYS A 60 0.57 12.75 -11.47
C LYS A 60 -0.17 12.51 -10.16
N TYR A 61 0.50 12.82 -9.04
CA TYR A 61 0.02 12.49 -7.70
C TYR A 61 -1.37 13.05 -7.40
N MET A 62 -1.61 14.33 -7.68
CA MET A 62 -2.87 15.01 -7.31
C MET A 62 -3.98 14.86 -8.35
N GLU A 63 -3.64 14.62 -9.61
CA GLU A 63 -4.60 14.66 -10.72
C GLU A 63 -5.01 13.26 -11.19
N GLU A 64 -4.04 12.36 -11.34
CA GLU A 64 -4.24 11.05 -11.98
C GLU A 64 -4.30 9.90 -10.98
N MET A 65 -3.44 9.95 -9.95
CA MET A 65 -3.33 8.86 -8.99
C MET A 65 -4.64 8.54 -8.23
N PRO A 66 -5.45 9.54 -7.79
CA PRO A 66 -6.75 9.25 -7.20
C PRO A 66 -7.70 8.51 -8.14
N CYS A 67 -7.64 8.82 -9.45
CA CYS A 67 -8.41 8.11 -10.46
C CYS A 67 -7.94 6.66 -10.61
N VAL A 68 -6.62 6.43 -10.64
CA VAL A 68 -6.05 5.08 -10.67
C VAL A 68 -6.55 4.28 -9.47
N PHE A 69 -6.49 4.84 -8.26
CA PHE A 69 -6.96 4.16 -7.05
C PHE A 69 -8.46 3.86 -7.10
N ARG A 70 -9.25 4.82 -7.55
CA ARG A 70 -10.71 4.67 -7.60
C ARG A 70 -11.18 3.64 -8.61
N TYR A 71 -10.53 3.56 -9.77
CA TYR A 71 -10.96 2.70 -10.87
C TYR A 71 -10.24 1.35 -10.93
N SER A 72 -9.20 1.16 -10.11
CA SER A 72 -8.62 -0.16 -9.89
C SER A 72 -9.54 -0.99 -8.99
N LYS A 73 -9.80 -2.25 -9.37
CA LYS A 73 -10.62 -3.16 -8.54
C LYS A 73 -10.00 -3.41 -7.18
N LEU A 74 -8.66 -3.57 -7.12
CA LEU A 74 -7.86 -3.69 -5.90
C LEU A 74 -6.61 -2.86 -6.04
N ASN A 75 -6.15 -2.28 -4.94
CA ASN A 75 -4.91 -1.51 -4.87
C ASN A 75 -3.94 -2.20 -3.90
N LEU A 76 -2.92 -2.80 -4.45
CA LEU A 76 -1.90 -3.52 -3.68
C LEU A 76 -0.91 -2.54 -3.02
N ASN A 77 -0.75 -2.64 -1.70
CA ASN A 77 0.15 -1.78 -0.93
C ASN A 77 1.02 -2.58 0.05
N PRO A 78 2.06 -3.28 -0.41
CA PRO A 78 3.02 -3.91 0.49
C PRO A 78 3.86 -2.82 1.17
N THR A 79 3.66 -2.65 2.48
CA THR A 79 4.37 -1.66 3.29
C THR A 79 5.79 -2.12 3.62
N LEU A 80 6.73 -1.17 3.71
CA LEU A 80 8.12 -1.45 4.08
C LEU A 80 8.21 -2.07 5.48
N LYS A 81 8.92 -3.19 5.63
CA LYS A 81 9.20 -3.84 6.93
C LYS A 81 10.00 -2.97 7.90
N SER A 82 10.68 -1.95 7.40
CA SER A 82 11.37 -0.97 8.24
C SER A 82 10.45 0.04 8.91
N ILE A 83 9.20 0.15 8.45
CA ILE A 83 8.18 0.98 9.09
C ILE A 83 7.57 0.16 10.22
N GLN A 84 8.02 0.42 11.45
CA GLN A 84 7.57 -0.29 12.64
C GLN A 84 6.36 0.35 13.32
N SER A 85 6.03 1.58 12.95
CA SER A 85 4.88 2.31 13.49
C SER A 85 4.39 3.36 12.50
N GLY A 86 3.10 3.71 12.61
CA GLY A 86 2.42 4.69 11.78
C GLY A 86 1.69 4.08 10.59
N ILE A 87 0.60 4.73 10.20
CA ILE A 87 -0.20 4.34 9.04
C ILE A 87 0.49 4.85 7.76
N PRO A 88 0.75 3.98 6.77
CA PRO A 88 1.34 4.42 5.50
C PRO A 88 0.43 5.43 4.80
N LEU A 89 0.98 6.59 4.39
CA LEU A 89 0.21 7.62 3.68
C LEU A 89 -0.48 7.06 2.43
N ARG A 90 0.15 6.11 1.75
CA ARG A 90 -0.42 5.45 0.58
C ARG A 90 -1.74 4.71 0.90
N ALA A 91 -1.85 4.11 2.08
CA ALA A 91 -3.08 3.47 2.52
C ALA A 91 -4.23 4.49 2.66
N LEU A 92 -3.91 5.65 3.26
CA LEU A 92 -4.87 6.75 3.40
C LEU A 92 -5.25 7.35 2.03
N ASP A 93 -4.28 7.51 1.11
CA ASP A 93 -4.53 8.00 -0.25
C ASP A 93 -5.50 7.08 -1.02
N ILE A 94 -5.26 5.76 -0.96
CA ILE A 94 -6.10 4.75 -1.64
C ILE A 94 -7.53 4.81 -1.10
N MET A 95 -7.71 4.69 0.21
CA MET A 95 -9.03 4.70 0.84
C MET A 95 -9.71 6.07 0.69
N GLY A 96 -8.95 7.18 0.79
CA GLY A 96 -9.44 8.54 0.56
C GLY A 96 -9.93 8.80 -0.86
N ALA A 97 -9.42 8.06 -1.84
CA ALA A 97 -9.92 8.06 -3.23
C ALA A 97 -11.08 7.07 -3.46
N LYS A 98 -11.63 6.43 -2.42
CA LYS A 98 -12.59 5.31 -2.52
C LYS A 98 -12.04 4.10 -3.29
N GLY A 99 -10.74 3.84 -3.20
CA GLY A 99 -10.11 2.63 -3.69
C GLY A 99 -10.15 1.53 -2.63
N VAL A 100 -10.22 0.27 -3.05
CA VAL A 100 -10.09 -0.88 -2.14
C VAL A 100 -8.62 -1.13 -1.88
N LEU A 101 -8.20 -1.07 -0.62
CA LEU A 101 -6.84 -1.32 -0.18
C LEU A 101 -6.63 -2.80 0.13
N LEU A 102 -5.63 -3.43 -0.51
CA LEU A 102 -5.08 -4.73 -0.14
C LEU A 102 -3.65 -4.52 0.38
N SER A 103 -3.43 -4.66 1.68
CA SER A 103 -2.14 -4.36 2.33
C SER A 103 -1.67 -5.50 3.22
N ASN A 104 -0.36 -5.62 3.40
CA ASN A 104 0.14 -6.48 4.46
C ASN A 104 -0.29 -5.96 5.83
N PHE A 105 -0.44 -6.87 6.79
CA PHE A 105 -0.81 -6.54 8.16
C PHE A 105 0.10 -5.47 8.75
N GLN A 106 -0.51 -4.46 9.39
CA GLN A 106 0.14 -3.39 10.16
C GLN A 106 -0.68 -3.14 11.42
N PRO A 107 -0.06 -3.16 12.63
CA PRO A 107 -0.78 -2.97 13.89
C PRO A 107 -1.64 -1.69 13.92
N GLU A 108 -1.10 -0.59 13.38
CA GLU A 108 -1.79 0.70 13.42
C GLU A 108 -2.98 0.78 12.46
N LEU A 109 -3.02 -0.05 11.41
CA LEU A 109 -4.20 -0.13 10.55
C LEU A 109 -5.37 -0.73 11.30
N VAL A 110 -5.16 -1.79 12.08
CA VAL A 110 -6.25 -2.45 12.84
C VAL A 110 -6.72 -1.67 14.07
N GLU A 111 -6.01 -0.60 14.46
CA GLU A 111 -6.50 0.33 15.49
C GLU A 111 -7.68 1.18 15.00
N TYR A 112 -7.76 1.42 13.70
CA TYR A 112 -8.75 2.32 13.09
C TYR A 112 -9.68 1.62 12.10
N PHE A 113 -9.22 0.53 11.49
CA PHE A 113 -9.91 -0.14 10.38
C PHE A 113 -10.09 -1.62 10.67
N GLU A 114 -11.18 -2.18 10.18
CA GLU A 114 -11.54 -3.59 10.34
C GLU A 114 -11.27 -4.35 9.03
N ASP A 115 -10.48 -5.45 9.12
CA ASP A 115 -10.16 -6.31 7.96
C ASP A 115 -11.45 -6.93 7.40
N GLY A 116 -11.57 -6.89 6.08
CA GLY A 116 -12.73 -7.38 5.35
C GLY A 116 -13.96 -6.45 5.39
N GLN A 117 -13.90 -5.35 6.12
CA GLN A 117 -14.98 -4.35 6.18
C GLN A 117 -14.56 -2.97 5.63
N ASP A 118 -13.38 -2.48 6.00
CA ASP A 118 -12.91 -1.14 5.63
C ASP A 118 -11.72 -1.20 4.67
N LEU A 119 -10.98 -2.29 4.73
CA LEU A 119 -9.80 -2.61 3.92
C LEU A 119 -9.59 -4.14 3.92
N ILE A 120 -8.59 -4.61 3.18
CA ILE A 120 -8.23 -6.02 3.12
C ILE A 120 -6.77 -6.16 3.57
N LEU A 121 -6.53 -6.96 4.62
CA LEU A 121 -5.19 -7.24 5.12
C LEU A 121 -4.77 -8.67 4.79
N TYR A 122 -3.46 -8.87 4.60
CA TYR A 122 -2.86 -10.19 4.43
C TYR A 122 -1.61 -10.33 5.32
N SER A 123 -1.32 -11.55 5.76
CA SER A 123 -0.16 -11.89 6.57
C SER A 123 0.89 -12.69 5.80
N SER A 124 0.52 -13.30 4.68
CA SER A 124 1.43 -13.99 3.76
C SER A 124 1.13 -13.63 2.29
N MET A 125 2.06 -13.94 1.39
CA MET A 125 1.88 -13.70 -0.04
C MET A 125 0.79 -14.59 -0.63
N GLU A 126 0.70 -15.83 -0.17
CA GLU A 126 -0.33 -16.79 -0.55
C GLU A 126 -1.72 -16.25 -0.18
N GLU A 127 -1.87 -15.75 1.05
CA GLU A 127 -3.11 -15.12 1.51
C GLU A 127 -3.46 -13.87 0.68
N ALA A 128 -2.45 -13.07 0.28
CA ALA A 128 -2.69 -11.92 -0.59
C ALA A 128 -3.29 -12.32 -1.94
N VAL A 129 -2.77 -13.40 -2.54
CA VAL A 129 -3.26 -13.94 -3.82
C VAL A 129 -4.67 -14.52 -3.67
N GLU A 130 -4.91 -15.32 -2.62
CA GLU A 130 -6.22 -15.90 -2.32
C GLU A 130 -7.29 -14.82 -2.10
N LYS A 131 -6.96 -13.81 -1.29
CA LYS A 131 -7.85 -12.67 -1.04
C LYS A 131 -8.08 -11.86 -2.32
N ALA A 132 -7.04 -11.63 -3.13
CA ALA A 132 -7.21 -10.96 -4.42
C ALA A 132 -8.17 -11.73 -5.33
N ALA A 133 -8.01 -13.04 -5.48
CA ALA A 133 -8.91 -13.89 -6.27
C ALA A 133 -10.36 -13.77 -5.79
N TYR A 134 -10.58 -13.91 -4.48
CA TYR A 134 -11.90 -13.82 -3.89
C TYR A 134 -12.55 -12.46 -4.16
N TYR A 135 -11.86 -11.37 -3.77
CA TYR A 135 -12.44 -10.03 -3.88
C TYR A 135 -12.56 -9.53 -5.33
N LEU A 136 -11.76 -10.03 -6.28
CA LEU A 136 -11.93 -9.67 -7.69
C LEU A 136 -13.24 -10.22 -8.30
N GLU A 137 -13.81 -11.28 -7.75
CA GLU A 137 -15.08 -11.87 -8.17
C GLU A 137 -16.31 -11.28 -7.45
N HIS A 138 -16.11 -10.51 -6.36
CA HIS A 138 -17.19 -9.98 -5.53
C HIS A 138 -17.23 -8.45 -5.56
N ASP A 139 -17.82 -7.90 -6.63
CA ASP A 139 -17.89 -6.46 -6.88
C ASP A 139 -18.64 -5.70 -5.78
N ASP A 140 -19.76 -6.25 -5.31
CA ASP A 140 -20.60 -5.70 -4.25
C ASP A 140 -19.86 -5.56 -2.92
N ILE A 141 -19.09 -6.57 -2.54
CA ILE A 141 -18.27 -6.56 -1.31
C ILE A 141 -17.17 -5.53 -1.44
N ARG A 142 -16.49 -5.46 -2.61
CA ARG A 142 -15.45 -4.44 -2.83
C ARG A 142 -15.99 -3.01 -2.75
N GLU A 143 -17.17 -2.75 -3.36
CA GLU A 143 -17.79 -1.44 -3.30
C GLU A 143 -18.14 -1.03 -1.87
N GLN A 144 -18.63 -1.98 -1.07
CA GLN A 144 -18.92 -1.74 0.34
C GLN A 144 -17.63 -1.42 1.13
N ILE A 145 -16.56 -2.21 0.94
CA ILE A 145 -15.26 -1.98 1.59
C ILE A 145 -14.71 -0.59 1.20
N ALA A 146 -14.75 -0.24 -0.08
CA ALA A 146 -14.28 1.06 -0.55
C ALA A 146 -15.07 2.23 0.08
N GLN A 147 -16.37 2.07 0.22
CA GLN A 147 -17.21 3.07 0.85
C GLN A 147 -16.92 3.20 2.35
N ASN A 148 -16.84 2.07 3.07
CA ASN A 148 -16.57 2.07 4.51
C ASN A 148 -15.20 2.68 4.82
N GLY A 149 -14.14 2.26 4.12
CA GLY A 149 -12.80 2.82 4.26
C GLY A 149 -12.77 4.32 4.00
N TYR A 150 -13.45 4.79 2.97
CA TYR A 150 -13.56 6.22 2.67
C TYR A 150 -14.26 7.02 3.77
N GLU A 151 -15.36 6.52 4.33
CA GLU A 151 -16.06 7.23 5.42
C GLU A 151 -15.18 7.32 6.67
N LYS A 152 -14.44 6.28 7.02
CA LYS A 152 -13.47 6.33 8.12
C LYS A 152 -12.34 7.33 7.87
N ILE A 153 -11.83 7.43 6.64
CA ILE A 153 -10.84 8.45 6.30
C ILE A 153 -11.39 9.85 6.51
N LYS A 154 -12.62 10.11 6.11
CA LYS A 154 -13.27 11.41 6.33
C LYS A 154 -13.48 11.74 7.81
N GLU A 155 -13.78 10.73 8.61
CA GLU A 155 -14.05 10.91 10.03
C GLU A 155 -12.77 11.15 10.85
N TYR A 156 -11.70 10.37 10.58
CA TYR A 156 -10.53 10.33 11.48
C TYR A 156 -9.24 10.91 10.90
N PHE A 157 -9.14 11.10 9.58
CA PHE A 157 -7.86 11.37 8.92
C PHE A 157 -7.83 12.65 8.08
N THR A 158 -8.78 13.56 8.26
CA THR A 158 -8.72 14.86 7.60
C THR A 158 -7.70 15.79 8.24
N TYR A 159 -7.12 16.70 7.47
CA TYR A 159 -6.19 17.70 8.00
C TYR A 159 -6.79 18.53 9.15
N PRO A 160 -8.05 19.05 9.06
CA PRO A 160 -8.65 19.77 10.18
C PRO A 160 -8.72 18.96 11.47
N ASP A 161 -9.14 17.67 11.39
CA ASP A 161 -9.20 16.79 12.55
C ASP A 161 -7.82 16.58 13.18
N ARG A 162 -6.79 16.31 12.35
CA ARG A 162 -5.42 16.11 12.82
C ARG A 162 -4.82 17.35 13.46
N ILE A 163 -5.03 18.52 12.87
CA ILE A 163 -4.56 19.80 13.43
C ILE A 163 -5.26 20.07 14.77
N GLN A 164 -6.57 19.84 14.86
CA GLN A 164 -7.32 20.03 16.10
C GLN A 164 -6.80 19.11 17.21
N LYS A 165 -6.54 17.83 16.92
CA LYS A 165 -5.96 16.88 17.88
C LYS A 165 -4.56 17.28 18.33
N MET A 166 -3.72 17.76 17.41
CA MET A 166 -2.38 18.28 17.74
C MET A 166 -2.46 19.50 18.67
N LEU A 167 -3.36 20.44 18.42
CA LEU A 167 -3.53 21.62 19.24
C LEU A 167 -4.11 21.31 20.63
N ALA A 168 -4.92 20.26 20.73
CA ALA A 168 -5.50 19.83 22.01
C ALA A 168 -4.50 19.14 22.97
N THR A 169 -3.30 18.80 22.47
CA THR A 169 -2.23 18.15 23.25
C THR A 169 -1.18 19.16 23.78
N ILE A 170 -1.33 20.44 23.47
CA ILE A 170 -0.49 21.54 23.97
C ILE A 170 -1.17 22.19 25.16
#